data_fc91d11f4da7bada1f2c51f864c9310b
#
_entry.id   fc91d11f4da7bada1f2c51f864c9310b
#
_cell.length_a   1.000
_cell.length_b   1.000
_cell.length_c   1.000
_cell.angle_alpha   90.00
_cell.angle_beta   90.00
_cell.angle_gamma   90.00
#
_symmetry.space_group_name_H-M   'P 1'
#
loop_
_entity.id
_entity.type
_entity.pdbx_description
1 polymer ?
#
loop_
_entity_poly.entity_id
_entity_poly.type
_entity_poly.pdbx_seq_one_letter_code
_entity_poly.pdbx_strand_id
1 'polypeptide(L)'
;MHIPDGYLSPQTYIPFYALFAGFLAAALKKVRSVLSAQSIPYLGMASAFSFLIMMFNVPIPGATTGHAVGAGLVAIILGPWSAVIAVSVALIIQALIFGDGGITAIGANCVNMGVAMPFVSYWTFRFIKGKAGEGKRVIAAAFAAGYVGLNVAEIGRAHV
;
A
#
# COMPACT_ATOMS: atom_id res chain seq x y z
N MET A 1 1.68 0.19 -12.23
CA MET A 1 1.25 1.04 -11.09
C MET A 1 2.40 1.77 -10.40
N HIS A 2 3.65 1.29 -10.48
CA HIS A 2 4.79 2.02 -9.91
C HIS A 2 5.20 3.23 -10.77
N ILE A 3 5.66 4.30 -10.11
CA ILE A 3 6.28 5.44 -10.79
C ILE A 3 7.74 5.04 -11.06
N PRO A 4 8.20 5.02 -12.33
CA PRO A 4 9.57 4.67 -12.65
C PRO A 4 10.53 5.85 -12.43
N ASP A 5 11.84 5.58 -12.52
CA ASP A 5 12.87 6.63 -12.44
C ASP A 5 12.76 7.64 -13.60
N GLY A 6 13.14 8.88 -13.31
CA GLY A 6 13.17 9.96 -14.29
C GLY A 6 11.85 10.72 -14.48
N TYR A 7 10.74 10.26 -13.88
CA TYR A 7 9.45 10.94 -13.97
C TYR A 7 9.27 12.04 -12.92
N LEU A 8 9.96 11.94 -11.78
CA LEU A 8 9.84 12.91 -10.70
C LEU A 8 11.06 13.83 -10.64
N SER A 9 10.83 15.13 -10.55
CA SER A 9 11.89 16.09 -10.28
C SER A 9 12.36 15.99 -8.81
N PRO A 10 13.59 16.44 -8.49
CA PRO A 10 14.08 16.48 -7.11
C PRO A 10 13.17 17.26 -6.16
N GLN A 11 12.54 18.32 -6.67
CA GLN A 11 11.59 19.14 -5.90
C GLN A 11 10.34 18.38 -5.51
N THR A 12 10.00 17.33 -6.25
CA THR A 12 8.85 16.46 -5.98
C THR A 12 9.26 15.25 -5.12
N TYR A 13 10.28 14.49 -5.53
CA TYR A 13 10.56 13.24 -4.83
C TYR A 13 11.18 13.44 -3.43
N ILE A 14 11.94 14.54 -3.19
CA ILE A 14 12.53 14.80 -1.86
C ILE A 14 11.44 14.99 -0.78
N PRO A 15 10.41 15.85 -0.97
CA PRO A 15 9.29 15.92 -0.03
C PRO A 15 8.57 14.59 0.20
N PHE A 16 8.40 13.76 -0.83
CA PHE A 16 7.78 12.45 -0.68
C PHE A 16 8.62 11.48 0.15
N TYR A 17 9.94 11.52 0.03
CA TYR A 17 10.82 10.76 0.91
C TYR A 17 10.71 11.21 2.36
N ALA A 18 10.68 12.52 2.62
CA ALA A 18 10.51 13.06 3.97
C ALA A 18 9.15 12.67 4.57
N LEU A 19 8.08 12.78 3.76
CA LEU A 19 6.74 12.38 4.16
C LEU A 19 6.66 10.88 4.47
N PHE A 20 7.21 10.05 3.60
CA PHE A 20 7.27 8.60 3.79
C PHE A 20 8.05 8.22 5.05
N ALA A 21 9.22 8.83 5.28
CA ALA A 21 10.03 8.59 6.46
C ALA A 21 9.25 8.91 7.75
N GLY A 22 8.48 10.00 7.77
CA GLY A 22 7.59 10.36 8.87
C GLY A 22 6.51 9.31 9.15
N PHE A 23 5.82 8.85 8.10
CA PHE A 23 4.81 7.80 8.22
C PHE A 23 5.41 6.46 8.65
N LEU A 24 6.56 6.08 8.10
CA LEU A 24 7.25 4.85 8.46
C LEU A 24 7.69 4.88 9.93
N ALA A 25 8.27 5.98 10.39
CA ALA A 25 8.65 6.15 11.80
C ALA A 25 7.43 6.05 12.74
N ALA A 26 6.32 6.69 12.38
CA ALA A 26 5.06 6.60 13.13
C ALA A 26 4.52 5.16 13.14
N ALA A 27 4.55 4.46 11.99
CA ALA A 27 4.12 3.09 11.87
C ALA A 27 4.97 2.16 12.75
N LEU A 28 6.30 2.27 12.68
CA LEU A 28 7.22 1.49 13.50
C LEU A 28 6.96 1.72 15.00
N LYS A 29 6.77 2.97 15.42
CA LYS A 29 6.45 3.30 16.82
C LYS A 29 5.13 2.67 17.27
N LYS A 30 4.07 2.80 16.47
CA LYS A 30 2.74 2.24 16.81
C LYS A 30 2.73 0.73 16.80
N VAL A 31 3.34 0.13 15.80
CA VAL A 31 3.34 -1.33 15.63
C VAL A 31 4.23 -1.97 16.70
N ARG A 32 5.39 -1.38 17.02
CA ARG A 32 6.28 -1.88 18.08
C ARG A 32 5.60 -1.97 19.44
N SER A 33 4.67 -1.08 19.77
CA SER A 33 3.94 -1.12 21.05
C SER A 33 2.89 -2.23 21.13
N VAL A 34 2.51 -2.82 19.97
CA VAL A 34 1.46 -3.87 19.85
C VAL A 34 2.04 -5.20 19.39
N LEU A 35 3.23 -5.19 18.76
CA LEU A 35 3.87 -6.39 18.26
C LEU A 35 4.41 -7.24 19.42
N SER A 36 3.82 -8.43 19.54
CA SER A 36 4.48 -9.56 20.19
C SER A 36 5.45 -10.24 19.20
N ALA A 37 6.42 -11.00 19.71
CA ALA A 37 7.29 -11.82 18.85
C ALA A 37 6.50 -12.73 17.91
N GLN A 38 5.28 -13.13 18.30
CA GLN A 38 4.35 -13.92 17.50
C GLN A 38 3.74 -13.17 16.32
N SER A 39 3.73 -11.82 16.34
CA SER A 39 3.11 -11.01 15.29
C SER A 39 4.09 -10.67 14.14
N ILE A 40 5.40 -10.79 14.35
CA ILE A 40 6.44 -10.52 13.35
C ILE A 40 6.29 -11.41 12.10
N PRO A 41 6.07 -12.73 12.21
CA PRO A 41 5.83 -13.58 11.04
C PRO A 41 4.65 -13.13 10.17
N TYR A 42 3.58 -12.62 10.78
CA TYR A 42 2.43 -12.12 10.02
C TYR A 42 2.77 -10.88 9.17
N LEU A 43 3.64 -9.99 9.67
CA LEU A 43 4.13 -8.87 8.86
C LEU A 43 5.00 -9.36 7.70
N GLY A 44 5.86 -10.34 7.93
CA GLY A 44 6.66 -10.96 6.89
C GLY A 44 5.80 -11.62 5.80
N MET A 45 4.78 -12.39 6.21
CA MET A 45 3.83 -13.00 5.28
C MET A 45 3.01 -11.94 4.51
N ALA A 46 2.60 -10.86 5.16
CA ALA A 46 1.88 -9.77 4.52
C ALA A 46 2.75 -9.03 3.49
N SER A 47 4.04 -8.84 3.78
CA SER A 47 5.00 -8.26 2.83
C SER A 47 5.21 -9.18 1.62
N ALA A 48 5.40 -10.47 1.87
CA ALA A 48 5.55 -11.48 0.81
C ALA A 48 4.28 -11.59 -0.05
N PHE A 49 3.10 -11.58 0.57
CA PHE A 49 1.83 -11.56 -0.13
C PHE A 49 1.69 -10.33 -1.02
N SER A 50 1.96 -9.13 -0.48
CA SER A 50 1.91 -7.89 -1.25
C SER A 50 2.91 -7.91 -2.41
N PHE A 51 4.13 -8.37 -2.17
CA PHE A 51 5.15 -8.54 -3.20
C PHE A 51 4.67 -9.46 -4.33
N LEU A 52 4.20 -10.66 -3.98
CA LEU A 52 3.78 -11.66 -4.96
C LEU A 52 2.58 -11.19 -5.79
N ILE A 53 1.57 -10.59 -5.16
CA ILE A 53 0.36 -10.18 -5.89
C ILE A 53 0.66 -9.01 -6.85
N MET A 54 1.60 -8.14 -6.52
CA MET A 54 2.05 -7.06 -7.41
C MET A 54 2.83 -7.55 -8.63
N MET A 55 3.39 -8.78 -8.60
CA MET A 55 4.08 -9.36 -9.77
C MET A 55 3.11 -9.81 -10.87
N PHE A 56 1.81 -9.97 -10.56
CA PHE A 56 0.80 -10.33 -11.56
C PHE A 56 0.28 -9.07 -12.26
N ASN A 57 0.97 -8.67 -13.32
CA ASN A 57 0.59 -7.54 -14.14
C ASN A 57 -0.46 -7.93 -15.18
N VAL A 58 -1.57 -7.18 -15.21
CA VAL A 58 -2.65 -7.34 -16.19
C VAL A 58 -2.55 -6.21 -17.21
N PRO A 59 -2.49 -6.52 -18.51
CA PRO A 59 -2.51 -5.48 -19.55
C PRO A 59 -3.83 -4.70 -19.49
N ILE A 60 -3.72 -3.37 -19.55
CA ILE A 60 -4.88 -2.46 -19.59
C ILE A 60 -4.85 -1.69 -20.89
N PRO A 61 -6.00 -1.33 -21.50
CA PRO A 61 -6.05 -0.47 -22.68
C PRO A 61 -5.24 0.81 -22.50
N GLY A 62 -4.51 1.22 -23.53
CA GLY A 62 -3.62 2.40 -23.46
C GLY A 62 -2.16 2.05 -23.25
N ALA A 63 -1.73 0.81 -23.55
CA ALA A 63 -0.34 0.34 -23.46
C ALA A 63 0.25 0.45 -22.03
N THR A 64 -0.58 0.25 -21.02
CA THR A 64 -0.18 0.22 -19.60
C THR A 64 -0.53 -1.11 -18.95
N THR A 65 -0.04 -1.32 -17.74
CA THR A 65 -0.37 -2.49 -16.93
C THR A 65 -0.88 -2.06 -15.56
N GLY A 66 -1.77 -2.87 -15.01
CA GLY A 66 -2.23 -2.74 -13.63
C GLY A 66 -2.01 -4.03 -12.87
N HIS A 67 -1.88 -3.93 -11.57
CA HIS A 67 -1.80 -5.08 -10.67
C HIS A 67 -2.51 -4.79 -9.35
N ALA A 68 -2.90 -5.82 -8.64
CA ALA A 68 -3.37 -5.67 -7.27
C ALA A 68 -2.16 -5.39 -6.35
N VAL A 69 -2.37 -4.62 -5.29
CA VAL A 69 -1.30 -4.30 -4.32
C VAL A 69 -1.42 -5.14 -3.05
N GLY A 70 -2.62 -5.60 -2.73
CA GLY A 70 -2.87 -6.32 -1.49
C GLY A 70 -2.97 -5.43 -0.24
N ALA A 71 -2.59 -4.15 -0.35
CA ALA A 71 -2.51 -3.21 0.77
C ALA A 71 -3.84 -3.06 1.54
N GLY A 72 -4.97 -3.03 0.82
CA GLY A 72 -6.29 -2.96 1.44
C GLY A 72 -6.60 -4.20 2.29
N LEU A 73 -6.29 -5.40 1.79
CA LEU A 73 -6.49 -6.64 2.52
C LEU A 73 -5.61 -6.68 3.78
N VAL A 74 -4.32 -6.36 3.64
CA VAL A 74 -3.39 -6.30 4.78
C VAL A 74 -3.87 -5.29 5.82
N ALA A 75 -4.36 -4.11 5.38
CA ALA A 75 -4.89 -3.09 6.29
C ALA A 75 -6.15 -3.56 7.04
N ILE A 76 -7.03 -4.30 6.39
CA ILE A 76 -8.26 -4.83 7.02
C ILE A 76 -7.92 -5.89 8.07
N ILE A 77 -6.94 -6.75 7.80
CA ILE A 77 -6.56 -7.88 8.68
C ILE A 77 -5.63 -7.44 9.82
N LEU A 78 -4.55 -6.71 9.50
CA LEU A 78 -3.49 -6.38 10.46
C LEU A 78 -3.52 -4.92 10.93
N GLY A 79 -4.46 -4.14 10.41
CA GLY A 79 -4.54 -2.71 10.66
C GLY A 79 -3.69 -1.86 9.71
N PRO A 80 -4.04 -0.58 9.52
CA PRO A 80 -3.41 0.27 8.49
C PRO A 80 -1.93 0.55 8.78
N TRP A 81 -1.52 0.67 10.04
CA TRP A 81 -0.12 0.91 10.39
C TRP A 81 0.80 -0.30 10.11
N SER A 82 0.29 -1.52 10.32
CA SER A 82 1.00 -2.74 9.93
C SER A 82 1.11 -2.86 8.41
N ALA A 83 0.07 -2.46 7.68
CA ALA A 83 0.08 -2.42 6.22
C ALA A 83 1.10 -1.42 5.67
N VAL A 84 1.29 -0.24 6.31
CA VAL A 84 2.36 0.70 5.94
C VAL A 84 3.70 -0.01 5.91
N ILE A 85 4.05 -0.75 6.96
CA ILE A 85 5.34 -1.46 7.04
C ILE A 85 5.41 -2.57 5.99
N ALA A 86 4.42 -3.45 5.95
CA ALA A 86 4.43 -4.63 5.09
C ALA A 86 4.51 -4.28 3.60
N VAL A 87 3.69 -3.32 3.15
CA VAL A 87 3.66 -2.90 1.74
C VAL A 87 4.92 -2.11 1.38
N SER A 88 5.42 -1.25 2.28
CA SER A 88 6.66 -0.50 2.02
C SER A 88 7.86 -1.43 1.87
N VAL A 89 7.96 -2.48 2.68
CA VAL A 89 9.02 -3.50 2.52
C VAL A 89 8.94 -4.15 1.14
N ALA A 90 7.74 -4.53 0.70
CA ALA A 90 7.55 -5.10 -0.64
C ALA A 90 7.98 -4.13 -1.75
N LEU A 91 7.54 -2.86 -1.68
CA LEU A 91 7.86 -1.83 -2.68
C LEU A 91 9.37 -1.51 -2.74
N ILE A 92 10.03 -1.46 -1.58
CA ILE A 92 11.48 -1.23 -1.52
C ILE A 92 12.25 -2.39 -2.16
N ILE A 93 11.85 -3.63 -1.86
CA ILE A 93 12.45 -4.82 -2.47
C ILE A 93 12.24 -4.82 -3.99
N GLN A 94 11.03 -4.49 -4.46
CA GLN A 94 10.72 -4.40 -5.90
C GLN A 94 11.58 -3.36 -6.59
N ALA A 95 11.72 -2.17 -6.04
CA ALA A 95 12.53 -1.11 -6.64
C ALA A 95 14.02 -1.44 -6.64
N LEU A 96 14.58 -1.95 -5.54
CA LEU A 96 16.02 -2.15 -5.40
C LEU A 96 16.54 -3.43 -6.05
N ILE A 97 15.74 -4.50 -6.06
CA ILE A 97 16.19 -5.83 -6.52
C ILE A 97 15.64 -6.14 -7.90
N PHE A 98 14.39 -5.78 -8.17
CA PHE A 98 13.70 -6.15 -9.41
C PHE A 98 13.58 -5.00 -10.41
N GLY A 99 13.94 -3.76 -10.02
CA GLY A 99 13.80 -2.60 -10.89
C GLY A 99 12.34 -2.24 -11.20
N ASP A 100 11.39 -2.78 -10.41
CA ASP A 100 9.97 -2.47 -10.56
C ASP A 100 9.61 -1.27 -9.69
N GLY A 101 9.52 -0.10 -10.31
CA GLY A 101 9.47 1.20 -9.68
C GLY A 101 10.84 1.87 -9.60
N GLY A 102 10.84 3.20 -9.63
CA GLY A 102 12.08 3.99 -9.59
C GLY A 102 12.67 4.10 -8.19
N ILE A 103 14.00 4.04 -8.07
CA ILE A 103 14.69 4.31 -6.81
C ILE A 103 14.35 5.72 -6.33
N THR A 104 14.41 6.72 -7.23
CA THR A 104 14.04 8.10 -6.90
C THR A 104 12.56 8.25 -6.53
N ALA A 105 11.72 7.35 -7.00
CA ALA A 105 10.28 7.36 -6.76
C ALA A 105 9.81 6.48 -5.59
N ILE A 106 10.71 5.78 -4.87
CA ILE A 106 10.35 4.92 -3.72
C ILE A 106 9.47 5.68 -2.72
N GLY A 107 9.85 6.92 -2.37
CA GLY A 107 9.09 7.73 -1.41
C GLY A 107 7.66 7.97 -1.87
N ALA A 108 7.45 8.34 -3.13
CA ALA A 108 6.13 8.58 -3.72
C ALA A 108 5.32 7.29 -3.84
N ASN A 109 5.92 6.20 -4.32
CA ASN A 109 5.29 4.90 -4.41
C ASN A 109 4.85 4.38 -3.04
N CYS A 110 5.69 4.52 -2.02
CA CYS A 110 5.37 4.13 -0.64
C CYS A 110 4.27 5.03 -0.03
N VAL A 111 4.25 6.33 -0.31
CA VAL A 111 3.16 7.21 0.16
C VAL A 111 1.85 6.82 -0.50
N ASN A 112 1.82 6.58 -1.80
CA ASN A 112 0.58 6.23 -2.50
C ASN A 112 0.07 4.83 -2.13
N MET A 113 0.91 3.79 -2.29
CA MET A 113 0.50 2.40 -2.14
C MET A 113 0.70 1.86 -0.72
N GLY A 114 1.72 2.35 -0.01
CA GLY A 114 2.03 1.92 1.35
C GLY A 114 1.32 2.71 2.45
N VAL A 115 0.91 3.96 2.18
CA VAL A 115 0.22 4.81 3.16
C VAL A 115 -1.21 5.11 2.73
N ALA A 116 -1.43 5.87 1.65
CA ALA A 116 -2.75 6.34 1.26
C ALA A 116 -3.72 5.17 1.04
N MET A 117 -3.33 4.19 0.24
CA MET A 117 -4.17 3.03 -0.06
C MET A 117 -4.59 2.22 1.19
N PRO A 118 -3.69 1.81 2.11
CA PRO A 118 -4.08 1.11 3.33
C PRO A 118 -5.06 1.87 4.20
N PHE A 119 -4.81 3.16 4.42
CA PHE A 119 -5.69 3.97 5.26
C PHE A 119 -7.07 4.17 4.64
N VAL A 120 -7.14 4.52 3.36
CA VAL A 120 -8.40 4.70 2.63
C VAL A 120 -9.18 3.38 2.60
N SER A 121 -8.55 2.27 2.26
CA SER A 121 -9.19 0.95 2.25
C SER A 121 -9.73 0.57 3.63
N TYR A 122 -8.93 0.76 4.69
CA TYR A 122 -9.33 0.43 6.06
C TYR A 122 -10.54 1.23 6.51
N TRP A 123 -10.54 2.54 6.29
CA TRP A 123 -11.65 3.39 6.72
C TRP A 123 -12.90 3.17 5.88
N THR A 124 -12.77 2.96 4.55
CA THR A 124 -13.89 2.57 3.69
C THR A 124 -14.53 1.28 4.17
N PHE A 125 -13.72 0.26 4.47
CA PHE A 125 -14.20 -1.00 5.02
C PHE A 125 -14.95 -0.82 6.34
N ARG A 126 -14.33 -0.09 7.28
CA ARG A 126 -14.93 0.17 8.60
C ARG A 126 -16.24 0.93 8.49
N PHE A 127 -16.32 1.91 7.62
CA PHE A 127 -17.51 2.73 7.40
C PHE A 127 -18.67 1.90 6.85
N ILE A 128 -18.43 1.13 5.78
CA ILE A 128 -19.48 0.33 5.13
C ILE A 128 -19.90 -0.86 6.00
N LYS A 129 -18.93 -1.55 6.61
CA LYS A 129 -19.22 -2.68 7.50
C LYS A 129 -20.07 -2.22 8.70
N GLY A 130 -19.74 -1.08 9.31
CA GLY A 130 -20.38 -0.63 10.52
C GLY A 130 -20.14 -1.55 11.74
N LYS A 131 -20.89 -1.34 12.81
CA LYS A 131 -20.72 -2.12 14.07
C LYS A 131 -21.28 -3.54 13.98
N ALA A 132 -22.37 -3.74 13.25
CA ALA A 132 -23.13 -5.01 13.16
C ALA A 132 -23.08 -5.67 11.78
N GLY A 133 -22.07 -5.32 10.95
CA GLY A 133 -21.98 -5.86 9.58
C GLY A 133 -21.52 -7.30 9.56
N GLU A 134 -22.37 -8.18 9.01
CA GLU A 134 -22.11 -9.60 8.81
C GLU A 134 -22.43 -10.02 7.37
N GLY A 135 -21.99 -11.21 6.97
CA GLY A 135 -22.32 -11.82 5.70
C GLY A 135 -22.07 -10.92 4.49
N LYS A 136 -23.10 -10.70 3.67
CA LYS A 136 -23.01 -9.93 2.41
C LYS A 136 -22.49 -8.50 2.58
N ARG A 137 -22.74 -7.88 3.74
CA ARG A 137 -22.26 -6.52 4.02
C ARG A 137 -20.73 -6.46 4.20
N VAL A 138 -20.15 -7.49 4.80
CA VAL A 138 -18.68 -7.61 4.92
C VAL A 138 -18.04 -7.77 3.55
N ILE A 139 -18.64 -8.60 2.69
CA ILE A 139 -18.16 -8.81 1.32
C ILE A 139 -18.24 -7.51 0.52
N ALA A 140 -19.35 -6.80 0.56
CA ALA A 140 -19.52 -5.51 -0.11
C ALA A 140 -18.54 -4.45 0.42
N ALA A 141 -18.32 -4.42 1.74
CA ALA A 141 -17.34 -3.52 2.36
C ALA A 141 -15.90 -3.82 1.91
N ALA A 142 -15.53 -5.10 1.82
CA ALA A 142 -14.20 -5.51 1.36
C ALA A 142 -13.98 -5.16 -0.12
N PHE A 143 -14.99 -5.41 -0.98
CA PHE A 143 -14.95 -5.04 -2.39
C PHE A 143 -14.80 -3.52 -2.57
N ALA A 144 -15.66 -2.74 -1.91
CA ALA A 144 -15.60 -1.27 -1.98
C ALA A 144 -14.27 -0.72 -1.44
N ALA A 145 -13.74 -1.28 -0.36
CA ALA A 145 -12.45 -0.90 0.20
C ALA A 145 -11.29 -1.14 -0.77
N GLY A 146 -11.28 -2.29 -1.44
CA GLY A 146 -10.29 -2.60 -2.47
C GLY A 146 -10.39 -1.66 -3.66
N TYR A 147 -11.61 -1.46 -4.17
CA TYR A 147 -11.86 -0.58 -5.31
C TYR A 147 -11.48 0.87 -5.03
N VAL A 148 -11.97 1.46 -3.93
CA VAL A 148 -11.70 2.86 -3.58
C VAL A 148 -10.21 3.06 -3.29
N GLY A 149 -9.60 2.16 -2.52
CA GLY A 149 -8.17 2.26 -2.19
C GLY A 149 -7.27 2.19 -3.41
N LEU A 150 -7.58 1.29 -4.35
CA LEU A 150 -6.83 1.18 -5.60
C LEU A 150 -6.94 2.45 -6.45
N ASN A 151 -8.17 2.96 -6.63
CA ASN A 151 -8.39 4.18 -7.41
C ASN A 151 -7.69 5.40 -6.79
N VAL A 152 -7.69 5.55 -5.46
CA VAL A 152 -6.99 6.64 -4.79
C VAL A 152 -5.47 6.56 -5.04
N ALA A 153 -4.88 5.37 -4.99
CA ALA A 153 -3.47 5.19 -5.29
C ALA A 153 -3.14 5.53 -6.77
N GLU A 154 -4.01 5.15 -7.72
CA GLU A 154 -3.84 5.48 -9.14
C GLU A 154 -4.01 6.98 -9.42
N ILE A 155 -4.98 7.63 -8.79
CA ILE A 155 -5.15 9.10 -8.87
C ILE A 155 -3.91 9.79 -8.30
N GLY A 156 -3.41 9.34 -7.14
CA GLY A 156 -2.17 9.85 -6.56
C GLY A 156 -0.99 9.73 -7.52
N ARG A 157 -0.85 8.59 -8.19
CA ARG A 157 0.21 8.37 -9.20
C ARG A 157 0.07 9.30 -10.41
N ALA A 158 -1.15 9.55 -10.87
CA ALA A 158 -1.41 10.38 -12.06
C ALA A 158 -1.15 11.87 -11.82
N HIS A 159 -1.06 12.32 -10.58
CA HIS A 159 -0.87 13.72 -10.21
C HIS A 159 0.54 14.05 -9.67
N VAL A 160 1.44 13.10 -9.66
CA VAL A 160 2.83 13.24 -9.24
C VAL A 160 3.75 13.13 -10.43
#